data_fee4e53b423f3d78ae07adca79e13487
#
_entry.id   fee4e53b423f3d78ae07adca79e13487
#
_cell.length_a   1.000
_cell.length_b   1.000
_cell.length_c   1.000
_cell.angle_alpha   90.00
_cell.angle_beta   90.00
_cell.angle_gamma   90.00
#
_symmetry.space_group_name_H-M   'P 1'
#
loop_
_entity.id
_entity.type
_entity.pdbx_description
1 polymer ?
#
loop_
_entity_poly.entity_id
_entity_poly.type
_entity_poly.pdbx_seq_one_letter_code
_entity_poly.pdbx_strand_id
1 'polypeptide(L)'
;MLNKTLKPLATAVALANAGLIAPAYAQSEPVLEEVVVVGIRVSLAASMDVKRDSQGVVDAITAEDMGSFPDSNLAESLQRITGVSIDRENGEGSKVTVRGFGPDFNMITLNGRLMPAANLEDTTASASRSFDFAQLSSDAVSAIEVYKTGKARLASGGLGSTINIKTTRPLESPGLTASISAGGIYDSTNENGDDLTPDLSGIYSNTFFEDTVGVAISGSY
;
A
#
# COMPACT_ATOMS: atom_id res chain seq x y z
N MET A 1 -48.50 22.76 -51.71
CA MET A 1 -48.36 21.38 -51.25
C MET A 1 -47.11 21.19 -50.35
N LEU A 2 -47.07 21.94 -49.26
CA LEU A 2 -45.81 21.92 -48.40
C LEU A 2 -46.14 21.83 -46.91
N ASN A 3 -47.13 21.02 -46.54
CA ASN A 3 -47.53 21.00 -45.13
C ASN A 3 -47.81 19.58 -44.53
N LYS A 4 -47.34 18.50 -45.16
CA LYS A 4 -47.57 17.15 -44.66
C LYS A 4 -46.32 16.41 -44.13
N THR A 5 -45.12 16.92 -44.39
CA THR A 5 -43.86 16.26 -44.01
C THR A 5 -43.23 16.81 -42.73
N LEU A 6 -43.70 17.95 -42.22
CA LEU A 6 -43.16 18.57 -41.00
C LEU A 6 -43.75 18.04 -39.69
N LYS A 7 -44.93 17.41 -39.72
CA LYS A 7 -45.57 16.90 -38.52
C LYS A 7 -44.85 15.70 -37.88
N PRO A 8 -44.33 14.70 -38.63
CA PRO A 8 -43.62 13.59 -38.01
C PRO A 8 -42.29 14.01 -37.44
N LEU A 9 -41.61 15.03 -38.00
CA LEU A 9 -40.36 15.54 -37.50
C LEU A 9 -40.52 16.28 -36.17
N ALA A 10 -41.56 17.11 -36.05
CA ALA A 10 -41.88 17.83 -34.82
C ALA A 10 -42.27 16.86 -33.67
N THR A 11 -42.97 15.77 -33.99
CA THR A 11 -43.34 14.75 -33.00
C THR A 11 -42.11 13.91 -32.57
N ALA A 12 -41.18 13.64 -33.48
CA ALA A 12 -39.94 12.92 -33.14
C ALA A 12 -39.01 13.76 -32.26
N VAL A 13 -38.92 15.05 -32.52
CA VAL A 13 -38.14 15.97 -31.69
C VAL A 13 -38.76 16.15 -30.29
N ALA A 14 -40.08 16.20 -30.18
CA ALA A 14 -40.77 16.29 -28.91
C ALA A 14 -40.61 15.00 -28.06
N LEU A 15 -40.61 13.83 -28.67
CA LEU A 15 -40.35 12.55 -27.98
C LEU A 15 -38.88 12.40 -27.59
N ALA A 16 -37.94 12.92 -28.34
CA ALA A 16 -36.51 12.89 -27.99
C ALA A 16 -36.20 13.80 -26.78
N ASN A 17 -36.92 14.91 -26.61
CA ASN A 17 -36.75 15.78 -25.44
C ASN A 17 -37.47 15.25 -24.18
N ALA A 18 -38.54 14.47 -24.33
CA ALA A 18 -39.23 13.87 -23.17
C ALA A 18 -38.42 12.76 -22.46
N GLY A 19 -37.45 12.16 -23.15
CA GLY A 19 -36.58 11.14 -22.59
C GLY A 19 -35.36 11.70 -21.78
N LEU A 20 -35.12 13.01 -21.82
CA LEU A 20 -33.98 13.65 -21.17
C LEU A 20 -34.30 14.32 -19.82
N ILE A 21 -35.56 14.23 -19.36
CA ILE A 21 -35.91 14.66 -18.02
C ILE A 21 -35.85 13.40 -17.11
N ALA A 22 -34.67 12.81 -16.98
CA ALA A 22 -34.40 11.98 -15.82
C ALA A 22 -34.36 12.92 -14.61
N PRO A 23 -35.09 12.64 -13.52
CA PRO A 23 -34.90 13.39 -12.28
C PRO A 23 -33.44 13.22 -11.91
N ALA A 24 -32.69 14.30 -11.88
CA ALA A 24 -31.42 14.34 -11.23
C ALA A 24 -31.68 14.07 -9.73
N TYR A 25 -31.59 12.83 -9.33
CA TYR A 25 -31.40 12.53 -7.92
C TYR A 25 -30.08 13.16 -7.57
N ALA A 26 -30.13 14.28 -6.88
CA ALA A 26 -28.98 14.81 -6.19
C ALA A 26 -28.52 13.69 -5.25
N GLN A 27 -27.49 12.97 -5.68
CA GLN A 27 -26.74 12.12 -4.76
C GLN A 27 -26.17 13.05 -3.72
N SER A 28 -26.74 12.96 -2.53
CA SER A 28 -26.14 13.55 -1.34
C SER A 28 -24.81 12.84 -1.10
N GLU A 29 -23.76 13.31 -1.75
CA GLU A 29 -22.42 13.05 -1.25
C GLU A 29 -22.28 13.91 0.01
N PRO A 30 -22.03 13.31 1.14
CA PRO A 30 -20.74 13.46 1.79
C PRO A 30 -20.50 12.51 2.97
N VAL A 31 -20.46 11.24 2.78
CA VAL A 31 -20.08 10.33 3.88
C VAL A 31 -18.63 9.86 3.74
N LEU A 32 -18.05 9.96 2.54
CA LEU A 32 -16.71 9.44 2.27
C LEU A 32 -15.58 10.29 2.88
N GLU A 33 -15.70 11.62 2.90
CA GLU A 33 -14.66 12.48 3.49
C GLU A 33 -14.51 12.31 5.01
N GLU A 34 -15.62 12.11 5.71
CA GLU A 34 -15.59 11.95 7.16
C GLU A 34 -15.00 10.60 7.56
N VAL A 35 -15.27 9.54 6.82
CA VAL A 35 -14.70 8.21 7.05
C VAL A 35 -13.19 8.20 6.83
N VAL A 36 -12.69 8.84 5.78
CA VAL A 36 -11.25 8.96 5.50
C VAL A 36 -10.53 9.74 6.61
N VAL A 37 -11.10 10.85 7.06
CA VAL A 37 -10.51 11.66 8.15
C VAL A 37 -10.47 10.89 9.47
N VAL A 38 -11.49 10.08 9.76
CA VAL A 38 -11.50 9.23 10.96
C VAL A 38 -10.45 8.13 10.86
N GLY A 39 -10.31 7.47 9.70
CA GLY A 39 -9.29 6.45 9.45
C GLY A 39 -7.88 6.98 9.68
N ILE A 40 -7.51 8.11 9.09
CA ILE A 40 -6.18 8.73 9.27
C ILE A 40 -5.92 9.08 10.75
N ARG A 41 -6.91 9.57 11.47
CA ARG A 41 -6.74 9.87 12.91
C ARG A 41 -6.48 8.63 13.74
N VAL A 42 -7.19 7.53 13.48
CA VAL A 42 -7.01 6.25 14.18
C VAL A 42 -5.61 5.69 13.88
N SER A 43 -5.19 5.73 12.63
CA SER A 43 -3.88 5.29 12.20
C SER A 43 -2.74 6.08 12.85
N LEU A 44 -2.84 7.40 12.85
CA LEU A 44 -1.87 8.27 13.54
C LEU A 44 -1.83 7.99 15.05
N ALA A 45 -2.98 7.78 15.68
CA ALA A 45 -3.04 7.43 17.10
C ALA A 45 -2.34 6.10 17.37
N ALA A 46 -2.59 5.07 16.57
CA ALA A 46 -1.93 3.78 16.67
C ALA A 46 -0.41 3.88 16.50
N SER A 47 0.05 4.65 15.51
CA SER A 47 1.48 4.92 15.30
C SER A 47 2.12 5.68 16.48
N MET A 48 1.38 6.61 17.09
CA MET A 48 1.82 7.34 18.28
C MET A 48 1.88 6.44 19.52
N ASP A 49 0.95 5.51 19.67
CA ASP A 49 0.93 4.57 20.79
C ASP A 49 2.10 3.60 20.71
N VAL A 50 2.44 3.10 19.51
CA VAL A 50 3.67 2.31 19.31
C VAL A 50 4.92 3.08 19.75
N LYS A 51 5.00 4.39 19.44
CA LYS A 51 6.11 5.25 19.88
C LYS A 51 6.14 5.41 21.40
N ARG A 52 4.98 5.66 22.01
CA ARG A 52 4.85 5.90 23.46
C ARG A 52 5.19 4.67 24.28
N ASP A 53 4.75 3.50 23.83
CA ASP A 53 4.93 2.24 24.56
C ASP A 53 6.32 1.63 24.32
N SER A 54 7.05 2.15 23.34
CA SER A 54 8.38 1.65 23.01
C SER A 54 9.46 2.22 23.92
N GLN A 55 10.28 1.33 24.44
CA GLN A 55 11.57 1.74 25.02
C GLN A 55 12.55 2.03 23.88
N GLY A 56 12.90 3.29 23.68
CA GLY A 56 13.79 3.74 22.61
C GLY A 56 13.05 4.45 21.47
N VAL A 57 13.79 4.83 20.44
CA VAL A 57 13.24 5.56 19.29
C VAL A 57 12.70 4.57 18.26
N VAL A 58 11.39 4.55 18.12
CA VAL A 58 10.67 3.73 17.14
C VAL A 58 9.68 4.61 16.40
N ASP A 59 9.59 4.43 15.11
CA ASP A 59 8.52 4.96 14.27
C ASP A 59 7.74 3.80 13.66
N ALA A 60 6.45 3.99 13.50
CA ALA A 60 5.58 2.99 12.88
C ALA A 60 4.68 3.64 11.81
N ILE A 61 4.37 2.86 10.78
CA ILE A 61 3.35 3.15 9.78
C ILE A 61 2.38 1.97 9.78
N THR A 62 1.09 2.24 9.79
CA THR A 62 0.04 1.21 9.73
C THR A 62 -0.45 1.00 8.29
N ALA A 63 -1.20 -0.08 8.05
CA ALA A 63 -1.78 -0.38 6.76
C ALA A 63 -2.72 0.73 6.25
N GLU A 64 -3.47 1.37 7.16
CA GLU A 64 -4.36 2.46 6.80
C GLU A 64 -3.57 3.68 6.30
N ASP A 65 -2.42 3.99 6.91
CA ASP A 65 -1.53 5.04 6.42
C ASP A 65 -0.96 4.70 5.05
N MET A 66 -0.57 3.44 4.83
CA MET A 66 -0.05 2.98 3.54
C MET A 66 -1.13 3.02 2.46
N GLY A 67 -2.33 2.54 2.76
CA GLY A 67 -3.46 2.54 1.82
C GLY A 67 -4.08 3.91 1.55
N SER A 68 -3.79 4.92 2.37
CA SER A 68 -4.31 6.29 2.20
C SER A 68 -3.53 7.12 1.18
N PHE A 69 -2.38 6.65 0.72
CA PHE A 69 -1.52 7.33 -0.22
C PHE A 69 -1.27 6.47 -1.47
N PRO A 70 -1.05 7.08 -2.62
CA PRO A 70 -0.76 6.37 -3.86
C PRO A 70 0.70 5.89 -3.90
N ASP A 71 1.11 5.14 -2.88
CA ASP A 71 2.44 4.57 -2.82
C ASP A 71 2.49 3.31 -3.66
N SER A 72 3.46 3.19 -4.55
CA SER A 72 3.61 2.00 -5.40
C SER A 72 4.13 0.81 -4.60
N ASN A 73 4.94 1.06 -3.56
CA ASN A 73 5.50 -0.01 -2.72
C ASN A 73 5.83 0.45 -1.29
N LEU A 74 6.27 -0.51 -0.46
CA LEU A 74 6.59 -0.28 0.95
C LEU A 74 7.73 0.73 1.18
N ALA A 75 8.72 0.83 0.28
CA ALA A 75 9.82 1.78 0.43
C ALA A 75 9.30 3.22 0.35
N GLU A 76 8.35 3.50 -0.53
CA GLU A 76 7.75 4.82 -0.67
C GLU A 76 6.98 5.22 0.59
N SER A 77 6.23 4.30 1.16
CA SER A 77 5.58 4.52 2.46
C SER A 77 6.59 4.83 3.57
N LEU A 78 7.72 4.12 3.60
CA LEU A 78 8.79 4.34 4.58
C LEU A 78 9.45 5.71 4.45
N GLN A 79 9.47 6.32 3.27
CA GLN A 79 10.02 7.66 3.06
C GLN A 79 9.32 8.74 3.90
N ARG A 80 8.07 8.51 4.32
CA ARG A 80 7.33 9.44 5.21
C ARG A 80 7.85 9.45 6.64
N ILE A 81 8.62 8.45 7.04
CA ILE A 81 9.25 8.40 8.35
C ILE A 81 10.44 9.36 8.39
N THR A 82 10.49 10.22 9.40
CA THR A 82 11.58 11.18 9.58
C THR A 82 12.95 10.51 9.59
N GLY A 83 13.85 10.97 8.73
CA GLY A 83 15.22 10.45 8.62
C GLY A 83 15.31 9.12 7.85
N VAL A 84 14.29 8.78 7.09
CA VAL A 84 14.31 7.71 6.12
C VAL A 84 14.38 8.32 4.72
N SER A 85 15.25 7.79 3.88
CA SER A 85 15.33 8.07 2.45
C SER A 85 15.35 6.76 1.68
N ILE A 86 14.92 6.82 0.44
CA ILE A 86 14.86 5.64 -0.44
C ILE A 86 15.73 5.85 -1.66
N ASP A 87 16.30 4.76 -2.13
CA ASP A 87 16.94 4.67 -3.44
C ASP A 87 15.92 4.06 -4.40
N ARG A 88 15.84 4.61 -5.61
CA ARG A 88 14.92 4.14 -6.64
C ARG A 88 15.68 3.38 -7.71
N GLU A 89 15.11 2.27 -8.13
CA GLU A 89 15.60 1.45 -9.24
C GLU A 89 14.43 1.27 -10.22
N ASN A 90 14.67 1.52 -11.50
CA ASN A 90 13.62 1.49 -12.53
C ASN A 90 12.37 2.35 -12.22
N GLY A 91 12.55 3.47 -11.51
CA GLY A 91 11.45 4.37 -11.12
C GLY A 91 10.74 4.00 -9.83
N GLU A 92 10.94 2.80 -9.28
CA GLU A 92 10.33 2.32 -8.04
C GLU A 92 11.29 2.38 -6.86
N GLY A 93 10.73 2.56 -5.66
CA GLY A 93 11.51 2.53 -4.43
C GLY A 93 12.01 1.11 -4.16
N SER A 94 13.32 0.91 -4.14
CA SER A 94 13.95 -0.40 -3.98
C SER A 94 14.62 -0.55 -2.62
N LYS A 95 15.51 0.35 -2.26
CA LYS A 95 16.34 0.26 -1.07
C LYS A 95 16.08 1.40 -0.09
N VAL A 96 16.32 1.15 1.20
CA VAL A 96 16.00 2.11 2.26
C VAL A 96 17.25 2.47 3.06
N THR A 97 17.51 3.75 3.20
CA THR A 97 18.56 4.35 4.01
C THR A 97 17.94 5.01 5.24
N VAL A 98 18.43 4.72 6.44
CA VAL A 98 17.91 5.28 7.68
C VAL A 98 19.00 6.08 8.41
N ARG A 99 18.71 7.35 8.68
CA ARG A 99 19.62 8.29 9.36
C ARG A 99 21.01 8.41 8.70
N GLY A 100 21.05 8.30 7.36
CA GLY A 100 22.29 8.37 6.59
C GLY A 100 23.10 7.06 6.58
N PHE A 101 22.64 6.02 7.28
CA PHE A 101 23.22 4.68 7.14
C PHE A 101 22.61 4.00 5.92
N GLY A 102 23.45 3.64 4.96
CA GLY A 102 23.03 3.01 3.72
C GLY A 102 22.26 1.70 3.92
N PRO A 103 21.68 1.15 2.85
CA PRO A 103 20.79 -0.02 2.91
C PRO A 103 21.43 -1.25 3.56
N ASP A 104 22.72 -1.47 3.35
CA ASP A 104 23.47 -2.60 3.90
C ASP A 104 23.60 -2.59 5.43
N PHE A 105 23.40 -1.43 6.06
CA PHE A 105 23.51 -1.26 7.51
C PHE A 105 22.17 -1.39 8.22
N ASN A 106 21.08 -1.56 7.48
CA ASN A 106 19.75 -1.78 8.02
C ASN A 106 19.42 -3.27 8.05
N MET A 107 18.77 -3.70 9.10
CA MET A 107 18.30 -5.06 9.23
C MET A 107 16.80 -5.12 8.97
N ILE A 108 16.41 -5.93 8.01
CA ILE A 108 15.00 -6.11 7.66
C ILE A 108 14.50 -7.43 8.22
N THR A 109 13.35 -7.37 8.90
CA THR A 109 12.71 -8.55 9.49
C THR A 109 11.25 -8.59 9.06
N LEU A 110 10.74 -9.79 8.83
CA LEU A 110 9.33 -10.08 8.60
C LEU A 110 8.79 -10.82 9.81
N ASN A 111 7.86 -10.22 10.53
CA ASN A 111 7.31 -10.75 11.79
C ASN A 111 8.41 -11.13 12.80
N GLY A 112 9.50 -10.34 12.86
CA GLY A 112 10.63 -10.57 13.73
C GLY A 112 11.68 -11.59 13.22
N ARG A 113 11.47 -12.18 12.04
CA ARG A 113 12.43 -13.09 11.41
C ARG A 113 13.24 -12.37 10.35
N LEU A 114 14.55 -12.61 10.33
CA LEU A 114 15.46 -11.98 9.37
C LEU A 114 15.05 -12.32 7.93
N MET A 115 14.93 -11.32 7.10
CA MET A 115 14.70 -11.48 5.66
C MET A 115 16.02 -11.71 4.92
N PRO A 116 16.03 -12.57 3.90
CA PRO A 116 17.22 -12.76 3.08
C PRO A 116 17.52 -11.50 2.28
N ALA A 117 18.78 -11.15 2.16
CA ALA A 117 19.27 -10.15 1.24
C ALA A 117 19.49 -10.82 -0.12
N ALA A 118 18.48 -10.87 -0.97
CA ALA A 118 18.58 -11.43 -2.31
C ALA A 118 18.32 -10.31 -3.33
N ASN A 119 19.37 -9.84 -3.97
CA ASN A 119 19.26 -9.07 -5.21
C ASN A 119 19.28 -10.07 -6.37
N LEU A 120 18.12 -10.34 -6.95
CA LEU A 120 18.01 -11.23 -8.11
C LEU A 120 18.53 -10.58 -9.41
N GLU A 121 18.62 -9.25 -9.46
CA GLU A 121 19.03 -8.51 -10.64
C GLU A 121 20.54 -8.25 -10.72
N ASP A 122 21.25 -8.29 -9.61
CA ASP A 122 22.69 -8.03 -9.59
C ASP A 122 23.48 -9.33 -9.79
N THR A 123 23.62 -9.73 -11.06
CA THR A 123 24.46 -10.87 -11.47
C THR A 123 25.96 -10.58 -11.30
N THR A 124 26.35 -9.36 -10.98
CA THR A 124 27.74 -8.93 -10.77
C THR A 124 28.17 -8.97 -9.32
N ALA A 125 27.61 -9.91 -8.53
CA ALA A 125 28.18 -10.42 -7.30
C ALA A 125 28.81 -9.40 -6.32
N SER A 126 28.15 -8.30 -6.08
CA SER A 126 28.40 -7.53 -4.87
C SER A 126 27.52 -8.13 -3.79
N ALA A 127 28.13 -8.82 -2.81
CA ALA A 127 27.43 -9.40 -1.67
C ALA A 127 26.83 -8.27 -0.82
N SER A 128 25.68 -7.76 -1.24
CA SER A 128 24.91 -6.75 -0.53
C SER A 128 24.06 -7.39 0.56
N ARG A 129 23.93 -6.71 1.72
CA ARG A 129 23.00 -7.07 2.78
C ARG A 129 21.66 -6.32 2.65
N SER A 130 21.53 -5.50 1.61
CA SER A 130 20.33 -4.72 1.39
C SER A 130 19.15 -5.61 1.02
N PHE A 131 17.98 -5.23 1.48
CA PHE A 131 16.71 -5.85 1.10
C PHE A 131 16.06 -4.99 0.03
N ASP A 132 15.53 -5.64 -0.98
CA ASP A 132 14.78 -4.99 -2.04
C ASP A 132 13.28 -5.00 -1.70
N PHE A 133 12.74 -3.82 -1.44
CA PHE A 133 11.34 -3.64 -1.05
C PHE A 133 10.36 -3.79 -2.22
N ALA A 134 10.82 -3.73 -3.47
CA ALA A 134 9.99 -3.97 -4.63
C ALA A 134 9.45 -5.41 -4.70
N GLN A 135 10.11 -6.35 -4.01
CA GLN A 135 9.71 -7.76 -3.97
C GLN A 135 8.56 -8.06 -2.99
N LEU A 136 8.09 -7.08 -2.23
CA LEU A 136 7.07 -7.29 -1.21
C LEU A 136 5.88 -6.36 -1.41
N SER A 137 4.73 -6.95 -1.70
CA SER A 137 3.47 -6.20 -1.85
C SER A 137 3.04 -5.52 -0.54
N SER A 138 2.56 -4.29 -0.66
CA SER A 138 2.02 -3.51 0.46
C SER A 138 0.74 -4.11 1.05
N ASP A 139 -0.08 -4.80 0.25
CA ASP A 139 -1.39 -5.31 0.67
C ASP A 139 -1.33 -6.39 1.75
N ALA A 140 -0.22 -7.16 1.80
CA ALA A 140 -0.02 -8.17 2.84
C ALA A 140 0.43 -7.60 4.18
N VAL A 141 0.78 -6.31 4.22
CA VAL A 141 1.43 -5.68 5.37
C VAL A 141 0.42 -4.95 6.22
N SER A 142 0.39 -5.25 7.51
CA SER A 142 -0.46 -4.57 8.49
C SER A 142 0.23 -3.38 9.15
N ALA A 143 1.54 -3.44 9.33
CA ALA A 143 2.32 -2.34 9.88
C ALA A 143 3.81 -2.51 9.57
N ILE A 144 4.54 -1.40 9.59
CA ILE A 144 5.99 -1.39 9.54
C ILE A 144 6.50 -0.62 10.76
N GLU A 145 7.42 -1.22 11.50
CA GLU A 145 8.06 -0.61 12.66
C GLU A 145 9.55 -0.37 12.36
N VAL A 146 9.99 0.85 12.47
CA VAL A 146 11.39 1.24 12.27
C VAL A 146 12.05 1.53 13.61
N TYR A 147 12.83 0.58 14.10
CA TYR A 147 13.60 0.70 15.32
C TYR A 147 14.91 1.44 15.04
N LYS A 148 14.97 2.69 15.43
CA LYS A 148 16.16 3.53 15.26
C LYS A 148 17.17 3.37 16.39
N THR A 149 16.79 2.71 17.46
CA THR A 149 17.65 2.32 18.59
C THR A 149 17.59 0.83 18.81
N GLY A 150 18.71 0.23 19.18
CA GLY A 150 18.78 -1.21 19.50
C GLY A 150 17.91 -1.56 20.71
N LYS A 151 17.33 -2.74 20.69
CA LYS A 151 16.63 -3.37 21.81
C LYS A 151 17.18 -4.76 22.04
N ALA A 152 17.30 -5.19 23.29
CA ALA A 152 17.86 -6.50 23.64
C ALA A 152 17.11 -7.70 23.03
N ARG A 153 15.82 -7.53 22.74
CA ARG A 153 14.97 -8.57 22.11
C ARG A 153 15.11 -8.66 20.60
N LEU A 154 15.69 -7.64 19.95
CA LEU A 154 15.92 -7.64 18.52
C LEU A 154 17.23 -8.34 18.20
N ALA A 155 17.26 -9.03 17.05
CA ALA A 155 18.51 -9.58 16.56
C ALA A 155 19.53 -8.46 16.32
N SER A 156 20.81 -8.76 16.54
CA SER A 156 21.89 -7.81 16.30
C SER A 156 22.26 -7.78 14.83
N GLY A 157 22.68 -6.61 14.31
CA GLY A 157 23.13 -6.47 12.93
C GLY A 157 22.64 -5.24 12.19
N GLY A 158 21.64 -4.55 12.72
CA GLY A 158 21.15 -3.28 12.17
C GLY A 158 21.86 -2.10 12.83
N LEU A 159 22.99 -1.64 12.27
CA LEU A 159 23.70 -0.46 12.79
C LEU A 159 22.91 0.82 12.54
N GLY A 160 22.28 0.95 11.39
CA GLY A 160 21.42 2.07 11.04
C GLY A 160 20.05 1.97 11.71
N SER A 161 19.40 0.85 11.51
CA SER A 161 18.07 0.55 12.04
C SER A 161 17.73 -0.93 11.93
N THR A 162 16.66 -1.32 12.63
CA THR A 162 15.93 -2.57 12.34
C THR A 162 14.54 -2.21 11.86
N ILE A 163 14.20 -2.64 10.67
CA ILE A 163 12.87 -2.44 10.07
C ILE A 163 12.12 -3.77 10.18
N ASN A 164 11.04 -3.77 10.95
CA ASN A 164 10.22 -4.96 11.13
C ASN A 164 8.89 -4.80 10.39
N ILE A 165 8.70 -5.59 9.36
CA ILE A 165 7.49 -5.66 8.57
C ILE A 165 6.56 -6.66 9.25
N LYS A 166 5.35 -6.23 9.57
CA LYS A 166 4.30 -7.06 10.14
C LYS A 166 3.26 -7.39 9.08
N THR A 167 2.99 -8.65 8.90
CA THR A 167 1.90 -9.09 8.02
C THR A 167 0.57 -9.09 8.77
N THR A 168 -0.51 -9.03 8.02
CA THR A 168 -1.86 -9.15 8.57
C THR A 168 -2.02 -10.48 9.29
N ARG A 169 -2.49 -10.42 10.54
CA ARG A 169 -2.77 -11.58 11.37
C ARG A 169 -4.26 -11.66 11.64
N PRO A 170 -4.96 -12.67 11.15
CA PRO A 170 -6.40 -12.77 11.26
C PRO A 170 -6.93 -12.71 12.69
N LEU A 171 -6.19 -13.29 13.64
CA LEU A 171 -6.60 -13.32 15.05
C LEU A 171 -6.40 -11.97 15.78
N GLU A 172 -5.57 -11.06 15.25
CA GLU A 172 -5.43 -9.69 15.79
C GLU A 172 -6.54 -8.76 15.28
N SER A 173 -7.16 -9.10 14.13
CA SER A 173 -8.30 -8.39 13.54
C SER A 173 -9.35 -9.40 13.11
N PRO A 174 -10.16 -9.90 14.05
CA PRO A 174 -11.15 -10.95 13.78
C PRO A 174 -12.21 -10.50 12.76
N GLY A 175 -12.70 -11.46 11.98
CA GLY A 175 -13.70 -11.25 10.95
C GLY A 175 -13.14 -11.32 9.54
N LEU A 176 -14.04 -11.11 8.57
CA LEU A 176 -13.69 -11.13 7.16
C LEU A 176 -13.08 -9.79 6.73
N THR A 177 -11.85 -9.84 6.25
CA THR A 177 -11.18 -8.74 5.55
C THR A 177 -10.78 -9.22 4.16
N ALA A 178 -11.26 -8.58 3.12
CA ALA A 178 -10.90 -8.88 1.75
C ALA A 178 -10.68 -7.58 0.97
N SER A 179 -9.57 -7.49 0.25
CA SER A 179 -9.23 -6.38 -0.62
C SER A 179 -8.66 -6.92 -1.93
N ILE A 180 -8.98 -6.25 -3.02
CA ILE A 180 -8.41 -6.52 -4.34
C ILE A 180 -8.06 -5.16 -4.93
N SER A 181 -6.82 -5.01 -5.36
CA SER A 181 -6.31 -3.85 -6.07
C SER A 181 -5.96 -4.23 -7.50
N ALA A 182 -6.25 -3.34 -8.43
CA ALA A 182 -5.85 -3.46 -9.82
C ALA A 182 -5.32 -2.12 -10.31
N GLY A 183 -4.12 -2.11 -10.82
CA GLY A 183 -3.43 -0.95 -11.32
C GLY A 183 -2.75 -1.23 -12.65
N GLY A 184 -2.14 -0.21 -13.22
CA GLY A 184 -1.26 -0.33 -14.36
C GLY A 184 -0.16 0.72 -14.27
N ILE A 185 1.06 0.29 -14.48
CA ILE A 185 2.23 1.15 -14.52
C ILE A 185 2.54 1.44 -15.98
N TYR A 186 2.55 2.72 -16.36
CA TYR A 186 2.92 3.15 -17.69
C TYR A 186 4.31 3.78 -17.67
N ASP A 187 5.28 3.15 -18.35
CA ASP A 187 6.63 3.65 -18.50
C ASP A 187 6.94 3.95 -19.97
N SER A 188 6.97 5.25 -20.27
CA SER A 188 7.28 5.73 -21.64
C SER A 188 8.79 5.69 -21.97
N THR A 189 9.63 5.33 -21.00
CA THR A 189 11.09 5.24 -21.18
C THR A 189 11.59 3.82 -21.45
N ASN A 190 10.66 2.87 -21.43
CA ASN A 190 10.97 1.47 -21.70
C ASN A 190 11.39 1.27 -23.16
N GLU A 191 12.65 0.82 -23.37
CA GLU A 191 13.18 0.54 -24.71
C GLU A 191 12.92 -0.91 -25.15
N ASN A 192 12.61 -1.80 -24.22
CA ASN A 192 12.42 -3.23 -24.48
C ASN A 192 11.26 -3.78 -23.64
N GLY A 193 10.14 -4.08 -24.29
CA GLY A 193 8.96 -4.65 -23.64
C GLY A 193 7.71 -3.82 -23.86
N ASP A 194 6.67 -4.12 -23.08
CA ASP A 194 5.42 -3.38 -23.12
C ASP A 194 5.51 -2.13 -22.22
N ASP A 195 5.05 -0.99 -22.73
CA ASP A 195 5.01 0.28 -21.99
C ASP A 195 4.01 0.24 -20.81
N LEU A 196 3.09 -0.71 -20.83
CA LEU A 196 2.05 -0.87 -19.79
C LEU A 196 2.22 -2.21 -19.10
N THR A 197 2.54 -2.16 -17.82
CA THR A 197 2.64 -3.34 -16.95
C THR A 197 1.42 -3.39 -16.03
N PRO A 198 0.63 -4.47 -16.02
CA PRO A 198 -0.46 -4.63 -15.06
C PRO A 198 0.09 -4.88 -13.66
N ASP A 199 -0.53 -4.26 -12.67
CA ASP A 199 -0.29 -4.49 -11.25
C ASP A 199 -1.60 -5.00 -10.63
N LEU A 200 -1.58 -6.22 -10.12
CA LEU A 200 -2.73 -6.87 -9.49
C LEU A 200 -2.31 -7.36 -8.12
N SER A 201 -3.06 -7.02 -7.10
CA SER A 201 -2.79 -7.51 -5.77
C SER A 201 -4.08 -7.78 -5.00
N GLY A 202 -3.98 -8.57 -3.95
CA GLY A 202 -5.13 -8.84 -3.12
C GLY A 202 -4.78 -9.57 -1.84
N ILE A 203 -5.66 -9.40 -0.86
CA ILE A 203 -5.62 -10.10 0.42
C ILE A 203 -7.01 -10.62 0.77
N TYR A 204 -7.04 -11.82 1.31
CA TYR A 204 -8.18 -12.42 1.97
C TYR A 204 -7.76 -12.87 3.37
N SER A 205 -8.45 -12.41 4.39
CA SER A 205 -8.23 -12.79 5.78
C SER A 205 -9.58 -13.05 6.46
N ASN A 206 -9.70 -14.15 7.14
CA ASN A 206 -10.92 -14.49 7.89
C ASN A 206 -10.60 -15.32 9.13
N THR A 207 -11.48 -15.21 10.12
CA THR A 207 -11.45 -16.04 11.32
C THR A 207 -12.64 -16.99 11.35
N PHE A 208 -12.44 -18.16 11.94
CA PHE A 208 -13.42 -19.24 12.02
C PHE A 208 -13.46 -19.80 13.46
N PHE A 209 -14.50 -20.55 13.78
CA PHE A 209 -14.67 -21.22 15.07
C PHE A 209 -14.56 -20.26 16.27
N GLU A 210 -15.42 -19.24 16.31
CA GLU A 210 -15.42 -18.22 17.36
C GLU A 210 -14.03 -17.59 17.54
N ASP A 211 -13.42 -17.18 16.42
CA ASP A 211 -12.10 -16.54 16.35
C ASP A 211 -10.94 -17.37 16.89
N THR A 212 -11.09 -18.70 16.91
CA THR A 212 -10.01 -19.60 17.35
C THR A 212 -9.02 -19.92 16.22
N VAL A 213 -9.49 -19.96 14.98
CA VAL A 213 -8.67 -20.26 13.80
C VAL A 213 -8.74 -19.11 12.82
N GLY A 214 -7.60 -18.61 12.39
CA GLY A 214 -7.49 -17.56 11.39
C GLY A 214 -6.71 -18.00 10.16
N VAL A 215 -7.18 -17.61 8.98
CA VAL A 215 -6.51 -17.84 7.70
C VAL A 215 -6.36 -16.52 6.97
N ALA A 216 -5.13 -16.22 6.52
CA ALA A 216 -4.87 -15.10 5.63
C ALA A 216 -4.10 -15.61 4.40
N ILE A 217 -4.51 -15.13 3.23
CA ILE A 217 -3.87 -15.41 1.95
C ILE A 217 -3.71 -14.08 1.23
N SER A 218 -2.52 -13.79 0.75
CA SER A 218 -2.24 -12.61 -0.06
C SER A 218 -1.41 -13.00 -1.28
N GLY A 219 -1.55 -12.24 -2.34
CA GLY A 219 -0.77 -12.42 -3.55
C GLY A 219 -0.71 -11.13 -4.35
N SER A 220 0.36 -10.99 -5.13
CA SER A 220 0.57 -9.87 -6.05
C SER A 220 1.20 -10.36 -7.34
N TYR A 221 0.90 -9.64 -8.44
CA TYR A 221 1.43 -9.91 -9.78
C TYR A 221 1.71 -8.58 -10.47
#